data_25fc4e9376a2ddab79cfbc381b347553
#
_entry.id   25fc4e9376a2ddab79cfbc381b347553
#
_cell.length_a   1.000
_cell.length_b   1.000
_cell.length_c   1.000
_cell.angle_alpha   90.00
_cell.angle_beta   90.00
_cell.angle_gamma   90.00
#
_symmetry.space_group_name_H-M   'P 1'
#
loop_
_entity.id
_entity.type
_entity.pdbx_description
1 polymer ?
#
loop_
_entity_poly.entity_id
_entity_poly.type
_entity_poly.pdbx_seq_one_letter_code
_entity_poly.pdbx_strand_id
1 'polypeptide(L)'
;MTYKNITTFASVVAFVFALGFIFMPAQLTSFYNVTLNEGGTLIGQFFGATLLGFGVLNWIGRHFSDDQARQGLVNANLAADAVGFIFALLGQLNGVGGVNSLGWSTVVIYLLLAAGFAYLRFMGK
;
A
#
# COMPACT_ATOMS: atom_id res chain seq x y z
N MET A 1 -10.43 13.56 -9.35
CA MET A 1 -10.11 12.66 -8.23
C MET A 1 -11.16 12.79 -7.14
N THR A 2 -11.90 11.75 -6.92
CA THR A 2 -12.95 11.71 -5.90
C THR A 2 -12.56 10.75 -4.79
N TYR A 3 -13.18 10.92 -3.62
CA TYR A 3 -13.00 10.01 -2.49
C TYR A 3 -13.26 8.55 -2.92
N LYS A 4 -14.36 8.31 -3.63
CA LYS A 4 -14.71 6.96 -4.09
C LYS A 4 -13.67 6.38 -5.04
N ASN A 5 -13.16 7.17 -5.97
CA ASN A 5 -12.16 6.69 -6.94
C ASN A 5 -10.84 6.36 -6.25
N ILE A 6 -10.38 7.21 -5.34
CA ILE A 6 -9.12 7.00 -4.62
C ILE A 6 -9.22 5.77 -3.72
N THR A 7 -10.31 5.64 -2.96
CA THR A 7 -10.50 4.48 -2.08
C THR A 7 -10.66 3.18 -2.86
N THR A 8 -11.34 3.23 -4.01
CA THR A 8 -11.47 2.04 -4.87
C THR A 8 -10.10 1.62 -5.41
N PHE A 9 -9.31 2.57 -5.90
CA PHE A 9 -7.95 2.28 -6.37
C PHE A 9 -7.10 1.68 -5.25
N ALA A 10 -7.14 2.30 -4.07
CA ALA A 10 -6.39 1.83 -2.91
C ALA A 10 -6.80 0.40 -2.52
N SER A 11 -8.10 0.09 -2.56
CA SER A 11 -8.57 -1.25 -2.20
C SER A 11 -8.11 -2.30 -3.20
N VAL A 12 -8.16 -2.00 -4.50
CA VAL A 12 -7.71 -2.95 -5.53
C VAL A 12 -6.22 -3.22 -5.40
N VAL A 13 -5.40 -2.18 -5.23
CA VAL A 13 -3.96 -2.33 -5.02
C VAL A 13 -3.69 -3.18 -3.77
N ALA A 14 -4.37 -2.88 -2.67
CA ALA A 14 -4.20 -3.60 -1.42
C ALA A 14 -4.57 -5.09 -1.57
N PHE A 15 -5.67 -5.41 -2.23
CA PHE A 15 -6.08 -6.80 -2.45
C PHE A 15 -5.08 -7.56 -3.32
N VAL A 16 -4.61 -6.96 -4.39
CA VAL A 16 -3.65 -7.62 -5.30
C VAL A 16 -2.36 -7.97 -4.53
N PHE A 17 -1.79 -7.01 -3.82
CA PHE A 17 -0.57 -7.27 -3.06
C PHE A 17 -0.82 -8.17 -1.84
N ALA A 18 -1.99 -8.06 -1.19
CA ALA A 18 -2.36 -8.95 -0.10
C ALA A 18 -2.33 -10.41 -0.53
N LEU A 19 -2.98 -10.73 -1.66
CA LEU A 19 -3.00 -12.09 -2.17
C LEU A 19 -1.59 -12.58 -2.53
N GLY A 20 -0.78 -11.72 -3.14
CA GLY A 20 0.59 -12.06 -3.48
C GLY A 20 1.44 -12.36 -2.25
N PHE A 21 1.38 -11.51 -1.22
CA PHE A 21 2.18 -11.73 0.00
C PHE A 21 1.67 -12.89 0.85
N ILE A 22 0.37 -13.16 0.86
CA ILE A 22 -0.18 -14.27 1.64
C ILE A 22 0.12 -15.61 0.98
N PHE A 23 -0.12 -15.73 -0.33
CA PHE A 23 -0.07 -17.02 -1.01
C PHE A 23 1.23 -17.26 -1.79
N MET A 24 1.90 -16.20 -2.25
CA MET A 24 3.09 -16.30 -3.10
C MET A 24 4.16 -15.27 -2.71
N PRO A 25 4.55 -15.19 -1.42
CA PRO A 25 5.49 -14.15 -0.99
C PRO A 25 6.84 -14.24 -1.70
N ALA A 26 7.40 -15.44 -1.83
CA ALA A 26 8.70 -15.63 -2.48
C ALA A 26 8.65 -15.28 -3.97
N GLN A 27 7.59 -15.71 -4.66
CA GLN A 27 7.40 -15.43 -6.08
C GLN A 27 7.20 -13.93 -6.32
N LEU A 28 6.39 -13.29 -5.48
CA LEU A 28 6.12 -11.85 -5.61
C LEU A 28 7.42 -11.05 -5.45
N THR A 29 8.19 -11.31 -4.40
CA THR A 29 9.43 -10.56 -4.15
C THR A 29 10.52 -10.88 -5.16
N SER A 30 10.48 -12.06 -5.80
CA SER A 30 11.45 -12.42 -6.82
C SER A 30 11.38 -11.51 -8.05
N PHE A 31 10.20 -10.96 -8.37
CA PHE A 31 10.08 -9.98 -9.45
C PHE A 31 10.92 -8.72 -9.18
N TYR A 32 11.15 -8.40 -7.92
CA TYR A 32 11.95 -7.25 -7.50
C TYR A 32 13.40 -7.64 -7.19
N ASN A 33 13.78 -8.86 -7.49
CA ASN A 33 15.09 -9.42 -7.18
C ASN A 33 15.39 -9.49 -5.68
N VAL A 34 14.36 -9.67 -4.87
CA VAL A 34 14.48 -9.79 -3.42
C VAL A 34 14.21 -11.24 -3.03
N THR A 35 15.14 -11.83 -2.27
CA THR A 35 15.01 -13.20 -1.76
C THR A 35 14.61 -13.16 -0.29
N LEU A 36 13.59 -13.91 0.08
CA LEU A 36 13.11 -14.00 1.46
C LEU A 36 13.63 -15.28 2.10
N ASN A 37 14.14 -15.16 3.33
CA ASN A 37 14.34 -16.32 4.20
C ASN A 37 13.00 -16.68 4.88
N GLU A 38 12.99 -17.70 5.74
CA GLU A 38 11.77 -18.15 6.42
C GLU A 38 11.12 -17.04 7.24
N GLY A 39 11.94 -16.28 8.00
CA GLY A 39 11.44 -15.16 8.80
C GLY A 39 10.88 -14.04 7.94
N GLY A 40 11.57 -13.72 6.85
CA GLY A 40 11.10 -12.72 5.90
C GLY A 40 9.79 -13.13 5.23
N THR A 41 9.66 -14.41 4.91
CA THR A 41 8.42 -14.95 4.34
C THR A 41 7.25 -14.78 5.31
N LEU A 42 7.45 -15.12 6.57
CA LEU A 42 6.41 -14.97 7.60
C LEU A 42 6.01 -13.50 7.78
N ILE A 43 6.99 -12.60 7.85
CA ILE A 43 6.72 -11.16 7.96
C ILE A 43 5.99 -10.65 6.71
N GLY A 44 6.37 -11.15 5.54
CA GLY A 44 5.66 -10.84 4.29
C GLY A 44 4.20 -11.25 4.35
N GLN A 45 3.92 -12.42 4.94
CA GLN A 45 2.54 -12.88 5.11
C GLN A 45 1.76 -12.01 6.11
N PHE A 46 2.42 -11.55 7.18
CA PHE A 46 1.80 -10.59 8.10
C PHE A 46 1.50 -9.25 7.41
N PHE A 47 2.43 -8.80 6.58
CA PHE A 47 2.20 -7.61 5.76
C PHE A 47 1.00 -7.81 4.84
N GLY A 48 0.91 -8.97 4.20
CA GLY A 48 -0.24 -9.33 3.35
C GLY A 48 -1.55 -9.32 4.12
N ALA A 49 -1.56 -9.85 5.34
CA ALA A 49 -2.75 -9.82 6.20
C ALA A 49 -3.19 -8.39 6.51
N THR A 50 -2.24 -7.49 6.79
CA THR A 50 -2.52 -6.08 7.01
C THR A 50 -3.07 -5.41 5.75
N LEU A 51 -2.49 -5.71 4.59
CA LEU A 51 -3.00 -5.21 3.31
C LEU A 51 -4.41 -5.69 3.03
N LEU A 52 -4.73 -6.94 3.38
CA LEU A 52 -6.08 -7.45 3.25
C LEU A 52 -7.07 -6.61 4.07
N GLY A 53 -6.69 -6.27 5.30
CA GLY A 53 -7.51 -5.39 6.15
C GLY A 53 -7.72 -4.03 5.53
N PHE A 54 -6.66 -3.41 4.99
CA PHE A 54 -6.77 -2.13 4.29
C PHE A 54 -7.62 -2.25 3.03
N GLY A 55 -7.50 -3.35 2.30
CA GLY A 55 -8.33 -3.61 1.12
C GLY A 55 -9.81 -3.64 1.48
N VAL A 56 -10.17 -4.39 2.52
CA VAL A 56 -11.55 -4.47 3.01
C VAL A 56 -12.04 -3.09 3.49
N LEU A 57 -11.22 -2.41 4.29
CA LEU A 57 -11.57 -1.10 4.82
C LEU A 57 -11.85 -0.10 3.69
N ASN A 58 -10.97 -0.01 2.71
CA ASN A 58 -11.14 0.93 1.61
C ASN A 58 -12.32 0.54 0.71
N TRP A 59 -12.54 -0.75 0.49
CA TRP A 59 -13.65 -1.22 -0.33
C TRP A 59 -14.99 -0.88 0.29
N ILE A 60 -15.17 -1.17 1.59
CA ILE A 60 -16.39 -0.83 2.32
C ILE A 60 -16.47 0.69 2.51
N GLY A 61 -15.35 1.28 2.92
CA GLY A 61 -15.26 2.70 3.24
C GLY A 61 -15.51 3.64 2.07
N ARG A 62 -15.38 3.15 0.84
CA ARG A 62 -15.68 3.98 -0.35
C ARG A 62 -17.12 4.49 -0.35
N HIS A 63 -18.01 3.82 0.38
CA HIS A 63 -19.41 4.20 0.50
C HIS A 63 -19.72 4.99 1.79
N PHE A 64 -18.71 5.28 2.61
CA PHE A 64 -18.93 6.09 3.81
C PHE A 64 -19.42 7.48 3.42
N SER A 65 -20.46 7.94 4.11
CA SER A 65 -20.98 9.31 3.96
C SER A 65 -20.68 10.16 5.19
N ASP A 66 -20.40 9.52 6.32
CA ASP A 66 -20.06 10.22 7.56
C ASP A 66 -18.67 10.83 7.49
N ASP A 67 -18.55 12.12 7.78
CA ASP A 67 -17.30 12.86 7.68
C ASP A 67 -16.23 12.29 8.62
N GLN A 68 -16.60 11.93 9.83
CA GLN A 68 -15.64 11.38 10.80
C GLN A 68 -15.09 10.04 10.34
N ALA A 69 -15.96 9.18 9.80
CA ALA A 69 -15.54 7.89 9.25
C ALA A 69 -14.61 8.08 8.06
N ARG A 70 -14.94 8.99 7.13
CA ARG A 70 -14.09 9.29 5.98
C ARG A 70 -12.73 9.84 6.41
N GLN A 71 -12.71 10.76 7.38
CA GLN A 71 -11.45 11.33 7.87
C GLN A 71 -10.58 10.27 8.53
N GLY A 72 -11.17 9.36 9.30
CA GLY A 72 -10.44 8.25 9.91
C GLY A 72 -9.78 7.37 8.86
N LEU A 73 -10.54 6.99 7.86
CA LEU A 73 -10.04 6.16 6.75
C LEU A 73 -8.92 6.89 5.98
N VAL A 74 -9.14 8.16 5.63
CA VAL A 74 -8.16 8.95 4.89
C VAL A 74 -6.87 9.11 5.69
N ASN A 75 -6.98 9.43 6.99
CA ASN A 75 -5.80 9.63 7.82
C ASN A 75 -5.02 8.32 8.00
N ALA A 76 -5.69 7.18 8.16
CA ALA A 76 -5.03 5.89 8.29
C ALA A 76 -4.25 5.53 7.01
N ASN A 77 -4.88 5.68 5.86
CA ASN A 77 -4.22 5.41 4.58
C ASN A 77 -3.08 6.39 4.34
N LEU A 78 -3.29 7.68 4.60
CA LEU A 78 -2.24 8.68 4.41
C LEU A 78 -1.01 8.36 5.27
N ALA A 79 -1.20 8.00 6.53
CA ALA A 79 -0.09 7.63 7.41
C ALA A 79 0.65 6.41 6.87
N ALA A 80 -0.08 5.35 6.49
CA ALA A 80 0.53 4.12 5.98
C ALA A 80 1.28 4.37 4.67
N ASP A 81 0.67 5.10 3.75
CA ASP A 81 1.23 5.31 2.41
C ASP A 81 2.38 6.32 2.42
N ALA A 82 2.31 7.36 3.26
CA ALA A 82 3.40 8.33 3.38
C ALA A 82 4.65 7.68 3.98
N VAL A 83 4.48 6.91 5.04
CA VAL A 83 5.60 6.18 5.66
C VAL A 83 6.11 5.11 4.69
N GLY A 84 5.21 4.38 4.05
CA GLY A 84 5.56 3.39 3.03
C GLY A 84 6.36 4.00 1.89
N PHE A 85 5.97 5.19 1.44
CA PHE A 85 6.71 5.91 0.39
C PHE A 85 8.14 6.23 0.84
N ILE A 86 8.30 6.74 2.06
CA ILE A 86 9.63 7.09 2.58
C ILE A 86 10.55 5.87 2.57
N PHE A 87 10.10 4.74 3.12
CA PHE A 87 10.94 3.54 3.19
C PHE A 87 11.10 2.86 1.84
N ALA A 88 10.10 2.88 0.97
CA ALA A 88 10.24 2.38 -0.38
C ALA A 88 11.28 3.17 -1.16
N LEU A 89 11.25 4.50 -1.04
CA LEU A 89 12.22 5.37 -1.71
C LEU A 89 13.64 5.14 -1.17
N LEU A 90 13.80 5.13 0.15
CA LEU A 90 15.12 4.88 0.76
C LEU A 90 15.65 3.51 0.39
N GLY A 91 14.80 2.48 0.43
CA GLY A 91 15.20 1.12 0.04
C GLY A 91 15.64 1.05 -1.41
N GLN A 92 14.92 1.72 -2.30
CA GLN A 92 15.27 1.73 -3.72
C GLN A 92 16.56 2.50 -3.99
N LEU A 93 16.73 3.68 -3.38
CA LEU A 93 17.94 4.48 -3.56
C LEU A 93 19.19 3.79 -3.01
N ASN A 94 19.05 3.01 -1.94
CA ASN A 94 20.15 2.31 -1.30
C ASN A 94 20.34 0.86 -1.79
N GLY A 95 19.51 0.40 -2.71
CA GLY A 95 19.59 -0.95 -3.26
C GLY A 95 19.39 -2.04 -2.19
N VAL A 96 18.53 -1.80 -1.22
CA VAL A 96 18.30 -2.73 -0.10
C VAL A 96 17.83 -4.08 -0.62
N GLY A 97 18.49 -5.16 -0.15
CA GLY A 97 18.14 -6.52 -0.53
C GLY A 97 18.42 -6.88 -1.98
N GLY A 98 19.17 -6.03 -2.71
CA GLY A 98 19.45 -6.25 -4.13
C GLY A 98 18.28 -5.89 -5.05
N VAL A 99 17.34 -5.06 -4.56
CA VAL A 99 16.14 -4.68 -5.33
C VAL A 99 16.52 -4.12 -6.70
N ASN A 100 15.80 -4.56 -7.72
CA ASN A 100 16.03 -4.14 -9.11
C ASN A 100 15.21 -2.89 -9.46
N SER A 101 15.30 -2.46 -10.72
CA SER A 101 14.60 -1.27 -11.20
C SER A 101 13.07 -1.39 -11.14
N LEU A 102 12.53 -2.60 -11.13
CA LEU A 102 11.08 -2.82 -10.99
C LEU A 102 10.57 -2.35 -9.61
N GLY A 103 11.46 -2.28 -8.61
CA GLY A 103 11.12 -1.73 -7.30
C GLY A 103 10.65 -0.28 -7.33
N TRP A 104 10.99 0.48 -8.36
CA TRP A 104 10.46 1.84 -8.54
C TRP A 104 8.94 1.85 -8.69
N SER A 105 8.33 0.74 -9.17
CA SER A 105 6.87 0.65 -9.24
C SER A 105 6.23 0.75 -7.85
N THR A 106 6.85 0.18 -6.84
CA THR A 106 6.39 0.28 -5.45
C THR A 106 6.49 1.72 -4.95
N VAL A 107 7.59 2.40 -5.24
CA VAL A 107 7.77 3.81 -4.88
C VAL A 107 6.66 4.66 -5.51
N VAL A 108 6.39 4.46 -6.79
CA VAL A 108 5.35 5.19 -7.52
C VAL A 108 3.96 4.90 -6.95
N ILE A 109 3.65 3.65 -6.64
CA ILE A 109 2.35 3.27 -6.06
C ILE A 109 2.14 3.98 -4.72
N TYR A 110 3.12 3.92 -3.82
CA TYR A 110 3.02 4.61 -2.53
C TYR A 110 2.89 6.12 -2.71
N LEU A 111 3.63 6.69 -3.65
CA LEU A 111 3.53 8.13 -3.94
C LEU A 111 2.13 8.51 -4.41
N LEU A 112 1.57 7.75 -5.35
CA LEU A 112 0.24 8.03 -5.89
C LEU A 112 -0.83 7.90 -4.81
N LEU A 113 -0.75 6.87 -3.97
CA LEU A 113 -1.69 6.68 -2.88
C LEU A 113 -1.54 7.79 -1.84
N ALA A 114 -0.33 8.10 -1.42
CA ALA A 114 -0.08 9.17 -0.46
C ALA A 114 -0.57 10.52 -0.99
N ALA A 115 -0.30 10.83 -2.25
CA ALA A 115 -0.76 12.07 -2.87
C ALA A 115 -2.29 12.12 -2.96
N GLY A 116 -2.92 11.00 -3.32
CA GLY A 116 -4.39 10.92 -3.39
C GLY A 116 -5.04 11.15 -2.04
N PHE A 117 -4.56 10.48 -1.01
CA PHE A 117 -5.12 10.65 0.34
C PHE A 117 -4.75 12.01 0.94
N ALA A 118 -3.58 12.57 0.65
CA ALA A 118 -3.24 13.93 1.05
C ALA A 118 -4.18 14.96 0.40
N TYR A 119 -4.48 14.76 -0.88
CA TYR A 119 -5.45 15.60 -1.57
C TYR A 119 -6.82 15.57 -0.86
N LEU A 120 -7.32 14.37 -0.54
CA LEU A 120 -8.59 14.22 0.16
C LEU A 120 -8.55 14.84 1.56
N ARG A 121 -7.41 14.75 2.24
CA ARG A 121 -7.27 15.26 3.61
C ARG A 121 -7.25 16.78 3.67
N PHE A 122 -6.55 17.40 2.74
CA PHE A 122 -6.24 18.84 2.83
C PHE A 122 -7.00 19.69 1.83
N MET A 123 -7.41 19.15 0.70
CA MET A 123 -8.02 19.90 -0.40
C MET A 123 -9.39 19.36 -0.80
N GLY A 124 -9.63 18.07 -0.58
CA GLY A 124 -10.90 17.45 -0.92
C GLY A 124 -12.00 17.74 0.10
N LYS A 125 -13.23 17.75 -0.36
CA LYS A 125 -14.42 17.91 0.50
C LYS A 125 -15.29 16.67 0.43
#